data_8624d8e0169d4737fa82852be139953e
#
_entry.id   8624d8e0169d4737fa82852be139953e
#
_cell.length_a   1.000
_cell.length_b   1.000
_cell.length_c   1.000
_cell.angle_alpha   90.00
_cell.angle_beta   90.00
_cell.angle_gamma   90.00
#
_symmetry.space_group_name_H-M   'P 1'
#
loop_
_entity.id
_entity.type
_entity.pdbx_description
1 polymer ?
#
loop_
_entity_poly.entity_id
_entity_poly.type
_entity_poly.pdbx_seq_one_letter_code
_entity_poly.pdbx_strand_id
1 'polypeptide(L)'
;YCGASDIGQGCSTVFIQMVAETLGLSRSKIKNMGSNSELDPDSGTTSGSRQTLISGEAVRRVSLEVKAALDEAGGDLDKLNGREFYAEYFEPTDKLGADVPFPKSHVAYGYATHLVILDDDGKVKQVYAAHDSGKVVNPIEIQGQIEGGVLMSLGYALTEDFKLQDCVVKSKYGTLGLMRATDIPEIHAIYVEKDELLGVAYGSKGIGEIATIPTAPAVQNAYYKRDGKLRPKLPMDDTYYTNKKKR
;
A
#
# COMPACT_ATOMS: atom_id res chain seq x y z
N TYR A 1 -10.84 17.94 6.72
CA TYR A 1 -9.92 17.55 7.81
C TYR A 1 -9.97 16.05 7.97
N CYS A 2 -8.82 15.39 8.10
CA CYS A 2 -8.71 13.95 8.34
C CYS A 2 -7.37 13.68 9.03
N GLY A 3 -7.38 12.99 10.16
CA GLY A 3 -6.17 12.68 10.93
C GLY A 3 -5.27 11.62 10.30
N ALA A 4 -5.64 11.07 9.13
CA ALA A 4 -4.79 10.14 8.39
C ALA A 4 -3.53 10.85 7.86
N SER A 5 -2.36 10.44 8.34
CA SER A 5 -1.08 11.03 7.91
C SER A 5 -0.67 10.51 6.52
N ASP A 6 -0.37 11.45 5.63
CA ASP A 6 0.30 11.13 4.36
C ASP A 6 1.81 11.02 4.62
N ILE A 7 2.36 9.84 4.39
CA ILE A 7 3.79 9.52 4.53
C ILE A 7 4.47 9.32 3.17
N GLY A 8 3.83 9.84 2.09
CA GLY A 8 4.25 9.67 0.71
C GLY A 8 3.45 8.63 -0.08
N GLN A 9 2.47 7.96 0.57
CA GLN A 9 1.62 6.96 -0.07
C GLN A 9 0.41 7.57 -0.81
N GLY A 10 0.17 8.89 -0.72
CA GLY A 10 -0.82 9.60 -1.50
C GLY A 10 -2.25 9.60 -0.94
N CYS A 11 -2.46 9.26 0.34
CA CYS A 11 -3.81 9.19 0.91
C CYS A 11 -4.58 10.52 0.81
N SER A 12 -3.90 11.65 0.90
CA SER A 12 -4.50 12.98 0.75
C SER A 12 -5.18 13.15 -0.61
N THR A 13 -4.52 12.72 -1.68
CA THR A 13 -5.07 12.76 -3.05
C THR A 13 -6.25 11.80 -3.21
N VAL A 14 -6.11 10.58 -2.65
CA VAL A 14 -7.17 9.55 -2.68
C VAL A 14 -8.44 10.08 -2.02
N PHE A 15 -8.34 10.73 -0.86
CA PHE A 15 -9.51 11.29 -0.17
C PHE A 15 -10.16 12.43 -0.96
N ILE A 16 -9.38 13.32 -1.58
CA ILE A 16 -9.91 14.35 -2.48
C ILE A 16 -10.68 13.72 -3.65
N GLN A 17 -10.16 12.62 -4.23
CA GLN A 17 -10.83 11.92 -5.31
C GLN A 17 -12.15 11.27 -4.87
N MET A 18 -12.16 10.63 -3.69
CA MET A 18 -13.38 10.05 -3.11
C MET A 18 -14.47 11.12 -2.87
N VAL A 19 -14.12 12.27 -2.30
CA VAL A 19 -15.04 13.38 -2.08
C VAL A 19 -15.56 13.94 -3.41
N ALA A 20 -14.65 14.18 -4.37
CA ALA A 20 -14.99 14.72 -5.68
C ALA A 20 -15.98 13.83 -6.44
N GLU A 21 -15.73 12.52 -6.44
CA GLU A 21 -16.62 11.53 -7.06
C GLU A 21 -18.00 11.51 -6.41
N THR A 22 -18.06 11.52 -5.07
CA THR A 22 -19.31 11.46 -4.33
C THR A 22 -20.18 12.71 -4.56
N LEU A 23 -19.55 13.89 -4.54
CA LEU A 23 -20.27 15.16 -4.67
C LEU A 23 -20.55 15.56 -6.12
N GLY A 24 -19.91 14.90 -7.10
CA GLY A 24 -19.93 15.32 -8.50
C GLY A 24 -19.24 16.66 -8.73
N LEU A 25 -18.21 16.99 -7.94
CA LEU A 25 -17.50 18.25 -8.00
C LEU A 25 -16.09 18.09 -8.59
N SER A 26 -15.57 19.18 -9.16
CA SER A 26 -14.15 19.21 -9.54
C SER A 26 -13.25 19.10 -8.30
N ARG A 27 -12.17 18.31 -8.42
CA ARG A 27 -11.13 18.18 -7.39
C ARG A 27 -10.55 19.53 -6.95
N SER A 28 -10.53 20.52 -7.81
CA SER A 28 -10.08 21.89 -7.49
C SER A 28 -10.97 22.63 -6.47
N LYS A 29 -12.17 22.14 -6.22
CA LYS A 29 -13.10 22.67 -5.20
C LYS A 29 -12.88 22.06 -3.82
N ILE A 30 -12.02 21.05 -3.72
CA ILE A 30 -11.80 20.27 -2.50
C ILE A 30 -10.38 20.49 -2.04
N LYS A 31 -10.20 20.80 -0.77
CA LYS A 31 -8.89 20.96 -0.14
C LYS A 31 -8.80 20.00 1.05
N ASN A 32 -7.77 19.17 1.07
CA ASN A 32 -7.38 18.42 2.24
C ASN A 32 -6.47 19.28 3.11
N MET A 33 -6.86 19.50 4.36
CA MET A 33 -6.11 20.27 5.35
C MET A 33 -5.39 19.37 6.36
N GLY A 34 -5.34 18.06 6.09
CA GLY A 34 -4.85 17.03 7.00
C GLY A 34 -3.42 17.21 7.48
N SER A 35 -3.06 16.40 8.49
CA SER A 35 -1.79 16.42 9.21
C SER A 35 -1.59 17.65 10.12
N ASN A 36 -2.69 18.16 10.66
CA ASN A 36 -2.68 19.19 11.71
C ASN A 36 -3.29 18.64 13.00
N SER A 37 -2.47 18.31 13.98
CA SER A 37 -2.90 17.70 15.25
C SER A 37 -3.79 18.61 16.14
N GLU A 38 -3.91 19.89 15.81
CA GLU A 38 -4.82 20.80 16.51
C GLU A 38 -6.24 20.80 15.92
N LEU A 39 -6.37 20.44 14.65
CA LEU A 39 -7.62 20.56 13.90
C LEU A 39 -8.19 19.21 13.45
N ASP A 40 -7.29 18.23 13.23
CA ASP A 40 -7.71 16.93 12.69
C ASP A 40 -8.23 16.01 13.79
N PRO A 41 -9.32 15.27 13.51
CA PRO A 41 -9.76 14.22 14.42
C PRO A 41 -8.73 13.09 14.48
N ASP A 42 -8.65 12.38 15.61
CA ASP A 42 -7.81 11.20 15.74
C ASP A 42 -8.35 10.08 14.82
N SER A 43 -7.54 9.68 13.86
CA SER A 43 -7.85 8.55 12.95
C SER A 43 -6.98 7.32 13.21
N GLY A 44 -6.22 7.32 14.31
CA GLY A 44 -5.25 6.28 14.62
C GLY A 44 -4.02 6.32 13.71
N THR A 45 -3.19 5.28 13.79
CA THR A 45 -1.92 5.22 13.07
C THR A 45 -2.11 4.97 11.56
N THR A 46 -1.25 5.59 10.74
CA THR A 46 -1.07 5.22 9.34
C THR A 46 -0.20 3.97 9.25
N SER A 47 -0.79 2.80 9.39
CA SER A 47 -0.12 1.48 9.38
C SER A 47 -1.12 0.37 9.02
N GLY A 48 -0.64 -0.85 8.80
CA GLY A 48 -1.48 -2.02 8.53
C GLY A 48 -2.32 -1.90 7.25
N SER A 49 -1.88 -1.09 6.29
CA SER A 49 -2.56 -0.82 5.01
C SER A 49 -4.02 -0.37 5.16
N ARG A 50 -4.35 0.30 6.28
CA ARG A 50 -5.73 0.58 6.67
C ARG A 50 -6.32 1.87 6.10
N GLN A 51 -5.51 2.82 5.62
CA GLN A 51 -5.99 4.18 5.35
C GLN A 51 -7.07 4.24 4.26
N THR A 52 -6.84 3.61 3.11
CA THR A 52 -7.81 3.62 2.01
C THR A 52 -9.16 3.00 2.43
N LEU A 53 -9.12 1.93 3.24
CA LEU A 53 -10.33 1.26 3.69
C LEU A 53 -10.99 2.00 4.87
N ILE A 54 -10.27 2.21 5.97
CA ILE A 54 -10.87 2.71 7.22
C ILE A 54 -11.14 4.21 7.13
N SER A 55 -10.11 5.01 6.85
CA SER A 55 -10.29 6.46 6.70
C SER A 55 -11.10 6.81 5.44
N GLY A 56 -10.92 6.04 4.35
CA GLY A 56 -11.72 6.18 3.14
C GLY A 56 -13.20 5.92 3.35
N GLU A 57 -13.59 4.98 4.21
CA GLU A 57 -15.01 4.78 4.57
C GLU A 57 -15.56 5.95 5.39
N ALA A 58 -14.81 6.50 6.32
CA ALA A 58 -15.22 7.71 7.03
C ALA A 58 -15.41 8.90 6.07
N VAL A 59 -14.47 9.07 5.12
CA VAL A 59 -14.57 10.07 4.04
C VAL A 59 -15.80 9.84 3.18
N ARG A 60 -16.12 8.59 2.80
CA ARG A 60 -17.32 8.26 2.04
C ARG A 60 -18.58 8.64 2.80
N ARG A 61 -18.68 8.28 4.07
CA ARG A 61 -19.85 8.56 4.91
C ARG A 61 -20.11 10.06 5.03
N VAL A 62 -19.12 10.85 5.41
CA VAL A 62 -19.28 12.31 5.51
C VAL A 62 -19.59 12.94 4.16
N SER A 63 -19.01 12.43 3.07
CA SER A 63 -19.30 12.93 1.73
C SER A 63 -20.77 12.68 1.30
N LEU A 64 -21.36 11.57 1.70
CA LEU A 64 -22.77 11.29 1.46
C LEU A 64 -23.70 12.24 2.24
N GLU A 65 -23.33 12.60 3.47
CA GLU A 65 -24.08 13.59 4.25
C GLU A 65 -24.01 14.98 3.61
N VAL A 66 -22.79 15.39 3.18
CA VAL A 66 -22.62 16.65 2.42
C VAL A 66 -23.40 16.62 1.13
N LYS A 67 -23.40 15.48 0.42
CA LYS A 67 -24.16 15.31 -0.84
C LYS A 67 -25.65 15.50 -0.62
N ALA A 68 -26.22 14.89 0.41
CA ALA A 68 -27.62 15.05 0.76
C ALA A 68 -27.97 16.52 1.05
N ALA A 69 -27.15 17.20 1.87
CA ALA A 69 -27.35 18.63 2.16
C ALA A 69 -27.20 19.52 0.92
N LEU A 70 -26.30 19.17 0.01
CA LEU A 70 -26.10 19.88 -1.26
C LEU A 70 -27.32 19.71 -2.19
N ASP A 71 -27.88 18.51 -2.25
CA ASP A 71 -29.08 18.22 -3.04
C ASP A 71 -30.28 18.99 -2.50
N GLU A 72 -30.47 19.04 -1.18
CA GLU A 72 -31.48 19.88 -0.52
C GLU A 72 -31.29 21.36 -0.81
N ALA A 73 -30.07 21.83 -0.92
CA ALA A 73 -29.70 23.20 -1.28
C ALA A 73 -29.92 23.52 -2.78
N GLY A 74 -30.30 22.52 -3.59
CA GLY A 74 -30.47 22.68 -5.04
C GLY A 74 -29.11 22.73 -5.78
N GLY A 75 -28.07 22.15 -5.23
CA GLY A 75 -26.71 22.13 -5.80
C GLY A 75 -25.89 23.40 -5.51
N ASP A 76 -26.41 24.30 -4.68
CA ASP A 76 -25.77 25.57 -4.34
C ASP A 76 -24.87 25.44 -3.12
N LEU A 77 -23.55 25.41 -3.36
CA LEU A 77 -22.53 25.30 -2.31
C LEU A 77 -22.54 26.50 -1.35
N ASP A 78 -22.90 27.68 -1.81
CA ASP A 78 -22.86 28.88 -0.97
C ASP A 78 -23.89 28.78 0.19
N LYS A 79 -24.95 28.03 0.01
CA LYS A 79 -25.93 27.74 1.07
C LYS A 79 -25.40 26.82 2.17
N LEU A 80 -24.30 26.13 1.92
CA LEU A 80 -23.63 25.28 2.90
C LEU A 80 -22.45 25.98 3.60
N ASN A 81 -22.17 27.24 3.25
CA ASN A 81 -21.06 27.97 3.83
C ASN A 81 -21.16 28.06 5.36
N GLY A 82 -20.05 27.68 6.03
CA GLY A 82 -19.96 27.64 7.48
C GLY A 82 -20.60 26.41 8.15
N ARG A 83 -21.18 25.48 7.38
CA ARG A 83 -21.68 24.21 7.93
C ARG A 83 -20.53 23.22 8.07
N GLU A 84 -20.56 22.45 9.14
CA GLU A 84 -19.60 21.37 9.42
C GLU A 84 -20.34 20.03 9.39
N PHE A 85 -19.66 19.03 8.86
CA PHE A 85 -20.13 17.65 8.79
C PHE A 85 -19.06 16.75 9.37
N TYR A 86 -19.46 15.70 10.09
CA TYR A 86 -18.55 14.78 10.73
C TYR A 86 -19.06 13.35 10.57
N ALA A 87 -18.14 12.45 10.23
CA ALA A 87 -18.42 11.02 10.26
C ALA A 87 -17.19 10.24 10.78
N GLU A 88 -17.48 9.15 11.43
CA GLU A 88 -16.50 8.21 11.91
C GLU A 88 -16.80 6.81 11.39
N TYR A 89 -15.73 6.06 11.14
CA TYR A 89 -15.82 4.64 10.87
C TYR A 89 -14.89 3.88 11.80
N PHE A 90 -15.49 3.00 12.55
CA PHE A 90 -14.82 2.04 13.41
C PHE A 90 -15.33 0.63 13.07
N GLU A 91 -14.39 -0.28 12.81
CA GLU A 91 -14.72 -1.69 12.60
C GLU A 91 -14.04 -2.53 13.69
N PRO A 92 -14.80 -3.16 14.58
CA PRO A 92 -14.24 -3.95 15.66
C PRO A 92 -13.51 -5.17 15.11
N THR A 93 -12.36 -5.46 15.69
CA THR A 93 -11.58 -6.67 15.43
C THR A 93 -11.26 -7.37 16.75
N ASP A 94 -11.09 -8.68 16.70
CA ASP A 94 -10.71 -9.47 17.84
C ASP A 94 -9.19 -9.41 18.07
N LYS A 95 -8.79 -9.45 19.33
CA LYS A 95 -7.37 -9.53 19.68
C LYS A 95 -6.77 -10.84 19.21
N LEU A 96 -5.47 -10.84 18.91
CA LEU A 96 -4.75 -12.06 18.60
C LEU A 96 -4.86 -13.03 19.80
N GLY A 97 -5.30 -14.27 19.53
CA GLY A 97 -5.55 -15.27 20.58
C GLY A 97 -6.86 -15.08 21.33
N ALA A 98 -7.81 -14.30 20.81
CA ALA A 98 -9.15 -14.19 21.40
C ALA A 98 -9.83 -15.57 21.46
N ASP A 99 -10.42 -15.87 22.62
CA ASP A 99 -11.18 -17.12 22.85
C ASP A 99 -12.62 -16.95 22.34
N VAL A 100 -12.75 -16.91 21.02
CA VAL A 100 -14.03 -16.83 20.31
C VAL A 100 -14.04 -17.83 19.15
N PRO A 101 -15.19 -18.42 18.78
CA PRO A 101 -15.27 -19.47 17.76
C PRO A 101 -14.71 -19.10 16.40
N PHE A 102 -14.86 -17.83 16.00
CA PHE A 102 -14.41 -17.30 14.69
C PHE A 102 -13.82 -15.89 14.88
N PRO A 103 -12.55 -15.79 15.31
CA PRO A 103 -11.95 -14.49 15.58
C PRO A 103 -11.80 -13.68 14.30
N LYS A 104 -12.31 -12.44 14.31
CA LYS A 104 -12.18 -11.45 13.24
C LYS A 104 -10.94 -10.59 13.49
N SER A 105 -9.79 -11.01 12.99
CA SER A 105 -8.53 -10.29 13.22
C SER A 105 -8.34 -9.08 12.30
N HIS A 106 -8.97 -9.07 11.12
CA HIS A 106 -8.83 -8.02 10.10
C HIS A 106 -10.16 -7.68 9.44
N VAL A 107 -10.26 -6.48 8.91
CA VAL A 107 -11.46 -5.98 8.21
C VAL A 107 -11.53 -6.48 6.77
N ALA A 108 -10.37 -6.56 6.11
CA ALA A 108 -10.25 -7.04 4.75
C ALA A 108 -8.98 -7.88 4.57
N TYR A 109 -9.01 -8.75 3.57
CA TYR A 109 -7.89 -9.57 3.14
C TYR A 109 -7.54 -9.21 1.70
N GLY A 110 -6.24 -9.10 1.41
CA GLY A 110 -5.73 -8.93 0.05
C GLY A 110 -5.02 -10.18 -0.43
N TYR A 111 -5.00 -10.40 -1.73
CA TYR A 111 -4.30 -11.50 -2.39
C TYR A 111 -3.32 -10.93 -3.40
N ALA A 112 -2.14 -11.53 -3.50
CA ALA A 112 -1.16 -11.12 -4.49
C ALA A 112 -0.38 -12.32 -5.03
N THR A 113 -0.01 -12.23 -6.30
CA THR A 113 0.84 -13.21 -6.96
C THR A 113 1.89 -12.49 -7.79
N HIS A 114 3.17 -12.85 -7.58
CA HIS A 114 4.26 -12.29 -8.37
C HIS A 114 4.94 -13.37 -9.21
N LEU A 115 5.32 -12.98 -10.43
CA LEU A 115 6.16 -13.77 -11.32
C LEU A 115 7.45 -13.01 -11.57
N VAL A 116 8.59 -13.66 -11.35
CA VAL A 116 9.93 -13.11 -11.61
C VAL A 116 10.56 -13.82 -12.80
N ILE A 117 11.06 -13.04 -13.74
CA ILE A 117 11.79 -13.52 -14.91
C ILE A 117 13.26 -13.11 -14.76
N LEU A 118 14.16 -14.09 -14.82
CA LEU A 118 15.60 -13.88 -14.87
C LEU A 118 16.08 -13.84 -16.33
N ASP A 119 17.12 -13.06 -16.59
CA ASP A 119 17.89 -13.16 -17.84
C ASP A 119 18.88 -14.33 -17.82
N ASP A 120 19.65 -14.48 -18.91
CA ASP A 120 20.61 -15.57 -19.08
C ASP A 120 21.75 -15.53 -18.02
N ASP A 121 22.09 -14.36 -17.52
CA ASP A 121 23.10 -14.18 -16.46
C ASP A 121 22.53 -14.38 -15.05
N GLY A 122 21.22 -14.49 -14.92
CA GLY A 122 20.51 -14.61 -13.64
C GLY A 122 20.19 -13.28 -12.97
N LYS A 123 20.28 -12.17 -13.70
CA LYS A 123 19.76 -10.88 -13.25
C LYS A 123 18.23 -10.88 -13.37
N VAL A 124 17.54 -10.27 -12.42
CA VAL A 124 16.08 -10.07 -12.54
C VAL A 124 15.83 -9.10 -13.69
N LYS A 125 15.11 -9.58 -14.71
CA LYS A 125 14.77 -8.84 -15.91
C LYS A 125 13.41 -8.16 -15.79
N GLN A 126 12.41 -8.91 -15.32
CA GLN A 126 11.03 -8.44 -15.20
C GLN A 126 10.37 -9.02 -13.96
N VAL A 127 9.44 -8.25 -13.39
CA VAL A 127 8.53 -8.70 -12.34
C VAL A 127 7.11 -8.36 -12.75
N TYR A 128 6.24 -9.36 -12.79
CA TYR A 128 4.79 -9.18 -12.92
C TYR A 128 4.17 -9.31 -11.54
N ALA A 129 3.50 -8.26 -11.08
CA ALA A 129 2.96 -8.15 -9.73
C ALA A 129 1.43 -7.94 -9.79
N ALA A 130 0.67 -9.02 -9.63
CA ALA A 130 -0.78 -9.00 -9.62
C ALA A 130 -1.29 -8.86 -8.19
N HIS A 131 -2.14 -7.86 -7.94
CA HIS A 131 -2.69 -7.53 -6.65
C HIS A 131 -4.20 -7.40 -6.68
N ASP A 132 -4.87 -8.03 -5.72
CA ASP A 132 -6.25 -7.77 -5.36
C ASP A 132 -6.30 -6.47 -4.55
N SER A 133 -6.62 -5.39 -5.25
CA SER A 133 -6.68 -4.03 -4.71
C SER A 133 -8.10 -3.59 -4.36
N GLY A 134 -9.10 -4.46 -4.64
CA GLY A 134 -10.46 -3.95 -4.74
C GLY A 134 -10.54 -2.85 -5.80
N LYS A 135 -11.47 -1.91 -5.68
CA LYS A 135 -11.58 -0.80 -6.62
C LYS A 135 -10.37 0.14 -6.53
N VAL A 136 -9.74 0.40 -7.66
CA VAL A 136 -8.62 1.35 -7.76
C VAL A 136 -9.15 2.78 -7.77
N VAL A 137 -8.78 3.58 -6.77
CA VAL A 137 -9.14 5.01 -6.69
C VAL A 137 -8.16 5.87 -7.49
N ASN A 138 -6.86 5.62 -7.32
CA ASN A 138 -5.82 6.36 -8.02
C ASN A 138 -4.82 5.40 -8.68
N PRO A 139 -4.93 5.18 -10.01
CA PRO A 139 -4.06 4.25 -10.73
C PRO A 139 -2.56 4.59 -10.66
N ILE A 140 -2.21 5.87 -10.61
CA ILE A 140 -0.79 6.30 -10.56
C ILE A 140 -0.18 5.98 -9.19
N GLU A 141 -0.91 6.28 -8.12
CA GLU A 141 -0.40 6.05 -6.76
C GLU A 141 -0.33 4.57 -6.43
N ILE A 142 -1.34 3.78 -6.82
CA ILE A 142 -1.31 2.33 -6.59
C ILE A 142 -0.18 1.65 -7.37
N GLN A 143 0.09 2.10 -8.60
CA GLN A 143 1.24 1.63 -9.36
C GLN A 143 2.54 1.91 -8.61
N GLY A 144 2.73 3.15 -8.14
CA GLY A 144 3.90 3.53 -7.36
C GLY A 144 4.06 2.73 -6.06
N GLN A 145 2.96 2.40 -5.37
CA GLN A 145 2.99 1.54 -4.20
C GLN A 145 3.43 0.10 -4.54
N ILE A 146 2.92 -0.47 -5.62
CA ILE A 146 3.31 -1.82 -6.06
C ILE A 146 4.78 -1.85 -6.49
N GLU A 147 5.21 -0.91 -7.33
CA GLU A 147 6.60 -0.81 -7.79
C GLU A 147 7.58 -0.63 -6.62
N GLY A 148 7.24 0.26 -5.67
CA GLY A 148 8.03 0.51 -4.47
C GLY A 148 8.12 -0.73 -3.56
N GLY A 149 6.99 -1.42 -3.33
CA GLY A 149 6.96 -2.65 -2.53
C GLY A 149 7.76 -3.79 -3.17
N VAL A 150 7.61 -3.99 -4.48
CA VAL A 150 8.43 -4.95 -5.25
C VAL A 150 9.92 -4.64 -5.11
N LEU A 151 10.29 -3.37 -5.27
CA LEU A 151 11.69 -2.94 -5.15
C LEU A 151 12.26 -3.20 -3.75
N MET A 152 11.52 -2.87 -2.69
CA MET A 152 11.93 -3.18 -1.31
C MET A 152 12.17 -4.68 -1.13
N SER A 153 11.25 -5.50 -1.63
CA SER A 153 11.36 -6.96 -1.52
C SER A 153 12.52 -7.54 -2.34
N LEU A 154 12.79 -7.01 -3.53
CA LEU A 154 13.99 -7.36 -4.30
C LEU A 154 15.27 -7.00 -3.53
N GLY A 155 15.28 -5.84 -2.88
CA GLY A 155 16.42 -5.36 -2.08
C GLY A 155 16.79 -6.36 -0.99
N TYR A 156 15.89 -6.67 -0.07
CA TYR A 156 16.21 -7.61 1.01
C TYR A 156 16.36 -9.07 0.54
N ALA A 157 15.75 -9.44 -0.59
CA ALA A 157 15.96 -10.78 -1.15
C ALA A 157 17.37 -10.96 -1.73
N LEU A 158 17.98 -9.92 -2.31
CA LEU A 158 19.14 -10.06 -3.19
C LEU A 158 20.38 -9.27 -2.75
N THR A 159 20.21 -8.10 -2.12
CA THR A 159 21.33 -7.15 -1.96
C THR A 159 21.47 -6.55 -0.57
N GLU A 160 20.40 -6.42 0.19
CA GLU A 160 20.43 -5.76 1.50
C GLU A 160 20.90 -6.73 2.59
N ASP A 161 21.90 -6.31 3.37
CA ASP A 161 22.46 -7.10 4.45
C ASP A 161 22.72 -6.23 5.68
N PHE A 162 21.77 -6.23 6.61
CA PHE A 162 21.89 -5.52 7.87
C PHE A 162 22.66 -6.38 8.89
N LYS A 163 24.00 -6.30 8.81
CA LYS A 163 24.89 -7.14 9.62
C LYS A 163 24.87 -6.75 11.09
N LEU A 164 24.59 -7.73 11.93
CA LEU A 164 24.72 -7.65 13.38
C LEU A 164 25.84 -8.60 13.85
N GLN A 165 26.60 -8.18 14.83
CA GLN A 165 27.50 -9.01 15.59
C GLN A 165 27.32 -8.72 17.08
N ASP A 166 26.98 -9.73 17.85
CA ASP A 166 26.70 -9.59 19.28
C ASP A 166 25.66 -8.47 19.57
N CYS A 167 24.56 -8.46 18.76
CA CYS A 167 23.51 -7.44 18.78
C CYS A 167 23.98 -6.02 18.43
N VAL A 168 25.22 -5.83 17.99
CA VAL A 168 25.77 -4.53 17.57
C VAL A 168 25.77 -4.42 16.04
N VAL A 169 25.23 -3.29 15.52
CA VAL A 169 25.21 -3.00 14.10
C VAL A 169 26.63 -2.86 13.54
N LYS A 170 26.95 -3.64 12.52
CA LYS A 170 28.24 -3.59 11.78
C LYS A 170 28.10 -2.94 10.41
N SER A 171 26.89 -2.82 9.88
CA SER A 171 26.66 -2.10 8.62
C SER A 171 26.91 -0.60 8.82
N LYS A 172 27.76 -0.03 7.97
CA LYS A 172 27.99 1.43 7.96
C LYS A 172 26.90 2.13 7.14
N TYR A 173 26.69 3.42 7.40
CA TYR A 173 25.83 4.25 6.57
C TYR A 173 26.20 4.13 5.08
N GLY A 174 25.20 3.97 4.23
CA GLY A 174 25.39 3.81 2.78
C GLY A 174 25.88 2.43 2.32
N THR A 175 26.08 1.46 3.23
CA THR A 175 26.59 0.11 2.89
C THR A 175 25.55 -1.00 3.06
N LEU A 176 24.29 -0.67 3.32
CA LEU A 176 23.22 -1.66 3.49
C LEU A 176 23.00 -2.51 2.24
N GLY A 177 23.22 -1.97 1.06
CA GLY A 177 23.06 -2.67 -0.21
C GLY A 177 21.72 -2.40 -0.90
N LEU A 178 21.12 -1.23 -0.65
CA LEU A 178 19.90 -0.80 -1.36
C LEU A 178 20.10 -0.87 -2.88
N MET A 179 19.10 -1.34 -3.60
CA MET A 179 19.13 -1.37 -5.06
C MET A 179 19.20 0.06 -5.62
N ARG A 180 19.99 0.26 -6.65
CA ARG A 180 20.12 1.54 -7.34
C ARG A 180 19.11 1.61 -8.49
N ALA A 181 18.74 2.81 -8.90
CA ALA A 181 17.81 3.04 -10.01
C ALA A 181 18.21 2.29 -11.30
N THR A 182 19.51 2.16 -11.57
CA THR A 182 20.07 1.41 -12.71
C THR A 182 19.93 -0.12 -12.61
N ASP A 183 19.64 -0.63 -11.43
CA ASP A 183 19.53 -2.08 -11.18
C ASP A 183 18.07 -2.54 -11.06
N ILE A 184 17.11 -1.60 -11.07
CA ILE A 184 15.67 -1.88 -10.99
C ILE A 184 15.22 -2.58 -12.29
N PRO A 185 14.57 -3.76 -12.18
CA PRO A 185 13.99 -4.42 -13.33
C PRO A 185 12.73 -3.69 -13.81
N GLU A 186 12.24 -4.10 -14.98
CA GLU A 186 10.90 -3.69 -15.42
C GLU A 186 9.84 -4.33 -14.52
N ILE A 187 8.94 -3.51 -13.96
CA ILE A 187 7.87 -3.96 -13.05
C ILE A 187 6.53 -3.70 -13.72
N HIS A 188 5.74 -4.76 -13.86
CA HIS A 188 4.39 -4.73 -14.43
C HIS A 188 3.37 -4.90 -13.32
N ALA A 189 2.74 -3.81 -12.90
CA ALA A 189 1.64 -3.83 -11.94
C ALA A 189 0.34 -4.27 -12.62
N ILE A 190 -0.35 -5.24 -12.03
CA ILE A 190 -1.62 -5.78 -12.52
C ILE A 190 -2.64 -5.64 -11.40
N TYR A 191 -3.74 -4.94 -11.67
CA TYR A 191 -4.80 -4.71 -10.71
C TYR A 191 -5.92 -5.73 -10.92
N VAL A 192 -6.28 -6.42 -9.83
CA VAL A 192 -7.46 -7.28 -9.79
C VAL A 192 -8.53 -6.52 -9.01
N GLU A 193 -9.46 -5.93 -9.74
CA GLU A 193 -10.54 -5.14 -9.15
C GLU A 193 -11.76 -6.03 -8.89
N LYS A 194 -11.97 -6.36 -7.61
CA LYS A 194 -13.12 -7.13 -7.17
C LYS A 194 -13.71 -6.49 -5.91
N ASP A 195 -14.98 -6.12 -5.97
CA ASP A 195 -15.69 -5.60 -4.81
C ASP A 195 -16.16 -6.74 -3.92
N GLU A 196 -15.38 -7.01 -2.86
CA GLU A 196 -15.72 -7.97 -1.81
C GLU A 196 -16.19 -7.27 -0.52
N LEU A 197 -16.15 -5.94 -0.49
CA LEU A 197 -16.42 -5.11 0.68
C LEU A 197 -17.84 -4.53 0.69
N LEU A 198 -18.70 -4.96 -0.26
CA LEU A 198 -20.10 -4.54 -0.38
C LEU A 198 -20.27 -3.01 -0.34
N GLY A 199 -19.39 -2.29 -1.03
CA GLY A 199 -19.41 -0.84 -1.14
C GLY A 199 -18.76 -0.08 0.02
N VAL A 200 -18.24 -0.73 1.05
CA VAL A 200 -17.41 -0.08 2.08
C VAL A 200 -16.16 0.52 1.39
N ALA A 201 -15.86 1.78 1.68
CA ALA A 201 -14.79 2.54 1.03
C ALA A 201 -14.79 2.42 -0.51
N TYR A 202 -15.99 2.38 -1.12
CA TYR A 202 -16.20 2.15 -2.56
C TYR A 202 -15.64 0.81 -3.08
N GLY A 203 -15.43 -0.17 -2.20
CA GLY A 203 -14.82 -1.46 -2.54
C GLY A 203 -13.30 -1.43 -2.61
N SER A 204 -12.64 -0.35 -2.17
CA SER A 204 -11.18 -0.20 -2.24
C SER A 204 -10.49 -0.85 -1.04
N LYS A 205 -9.33 -1.49 -1.28
CA LYS A 205 -8.48 -2.09 -0.25
C LYS A 205 -7.16 -1.33 -0.12
N GLY A 206 -6.55 -1.38 1.07
CA GLY A 206 -5.17 -0.92 1.26
C GLY A 206 -4.17 -1.95 0.72
N ILE A 207 -3.11 -1.49 0.08
CA ILE A 207 -2.07 -2.35 -0.51
C ILE A 207 -0.65 -1.98 -0.07
N GLY A 208 -0.50 -1.16 0.97
CA GLY A 208 0.81 -0.62 1.36
C GLY A 208 1.84 -1.69 1.74
N GLU A 209 1.43 -2.81 2.30
CA GLU A 209 2.34 -3.87 2.77
C GLU A 209 2.35 -5.09 1.87
N ILE A 210 1.20 -5.49 1.31
CA ILE A 210 1.09 -6.71 0.52
C ILE A 210 2.03 -6.71 -0.70
N ALA A 211 2.35 -5.53 -1.25
CA ALA A 211 3.25 -5.39 -2.39
C ALA A 211 4.69 -5.88 -2.12
N THR A 212 5.10 -5.97 -0.84
CA THR A 212 6.43 -6.46 -0.48
C THR A 212 6.49 -7.96 -0.28
N ILE A 213 5.37 -8.65 -0.12
CA ILE A 213 5.34 -10.03 0.39
C ILE A 213 5.72 -11.07 -0.68
N PRO A 214 5.12 -11.12 -1.89
CA PRO A 214 5.33 -12.23 -2.81
C PRO A 214 6.64 -12.20 -3.58
N THR A 215 7.34 -11.05 -3.67
CA THR A 215 8.50 -10.91 -4.55
C THR A 215 9.68 -11.79 -4.12
N ALA A 216 10.05 -11.80 -2.84
CA ALA A 216 11.19 -12.59 -2.38
C ALA A 216 11.00 -14.10 -2.61
N PRO A 217 9.86 -14.73 -2.28
CA PRO A 217 9.62 -16.12 -2.63
C PRO A 217 9.54 -16.35 -4.15
N ALA A 218 9.05 -15.39 -4.94
CA ALA A 218 9.06 -15.50 -6.40
C ALA A 218 10.49 -15.47 -6.97
N VAL A 219 11.38 -14.64 -6.43
CA VAL A 219 12.81 -14.63 -6.76
C VAL A 219 13.45 -15.98 -6.42
N GLN A 220 13.19 -16.49 -5.21
CA GLN A 220 13.69 -17.82 -4.80
C GLN A 220 13.25 -18.92 -5.78
N ASN A 221 11.98 -18.88 -6.17
CA ASN A 221 11.42 -19.87 -7.12
C ASN A 221 12.03 -19.74 -8.51
N ALA A 222 12.29 -18.52 -8.99
CA ALA A 222 12.95 -18.27 -10.27
C ALA A 222 14.38 -18.84 -10.30
N TYR A 223 15.18 -18.59 -9.25
CA TYR A 223 16.52 -19.18 -9.13
C TYR A 223 16.48 -20.70 -8.96
N TYR A 224 15.54 -21.23 -8.16
CA TYR A 224 15.36 -22.67 -8.01
C TYR A 224 15.05 -23.36 -9.35
N LYS A 225 14.18 -22.78 -10.17
CA LYS A 225 13.91 -23.29 -11.52
C LYS A 225 15.12 -23.24 -12.44
N ARG A 226 16.02 -22.27 -12.25
CA ARG A 226 17.24 -22.12 -13.04
C ARG A 226 18.29 -23.19 -12.73
N ASP A 227 18.52 -23.49 -11.44
CA ASP A 227 19.68 -24.30 -11.00
C ASP A 227 19.37 -25.42 -10.00
N GLY A 228 18.11 -25.56 -9.57
CA GLY A 228 17.67 -26.60 -8.62
C GLY A 228 18.10 -26.35 -7.17
N LYS A 229 18.69 -25.18 -6.84
CA LYS A 229 19.21 -24.89 -5.51
C LYS A 229 18.24 -24.08 -4.67
N LEU A 230 17.92 -24.56 -3.47
CA LEU A 230 17.25 -23.76 -2.45
C LEU A 230 18.22 -22.78 -1.80
N ARG A 231 17.76 -21.55 -1.60
CA ARG A 231 18.49 -20.47 -0.94
C ARG A 231 17.74 -20.07 0.34
N PRO A 232 18.03 -20.71 1.48
CA PRO A 232 17.22 -20.56 2.70
C PRO A 232 17.51 -19.28 3.50
N LYS A 233 18.43 -18.45 3.00
CA LYS A 233 18.91 -17.25 3.67
C LYS A 233 18.64 -16.01 2.83
N LEU A 234 18.40 -14.86 3.48
CA LEU A 234 18.33 -13.55 2.85
C LEU A 234 19.45 -12.63 3.38
N PRO A 235 20.05 -11.82 2.50
CA PRO A 235 19.96 -11.90 1.05
C PRO A 235 20.45 -13.25 0.52
N MET A 236 19.86 -13.70 -0.59
CA MET A 236 20.16 -15.01 -1.18
C MET A 236 21.62 -15.11 -1.63
N ASP A 237 22.28 -16.18 -1.23
CA ASP A 237 23.64 -16.51 -1.68
C ASP A 237 23.63 -17.08 -3.12
N ASP A 238 24.79 -17.04 -3.80
CA ASP A 238 25.00 -17.63 -5.13
C ASP A 238 24.00 -17.13 -6.19
N THR A 239 23.82 -15.79 -6.21
CA THR A 239 23.02 -15.08 -7.20
C THR A 239 23.88 -14.18 -8.06
N TYR A 240 23.34 -13.65 -9.17
CA TYR A 240 24.00 -12.61 -9.97
C TYR A 240 24.49 -11.45 -9.08
N TYR A 241 23.69 -11.03 -8.10
CA TYR A 241 23.96 -9.87 -7.25
C TYR A 241 25.06 -10.12 -6.22
N THR A 242 25.14 -11.33 -5.65
CA THR A 242 26.21 -11.70 -4.72
C THR A 242 27.55 -11.92 -5.44
N ASN A 243 27.52 -12.42 -6.66
CA ASN A 243 28.71 -12.65 -7.47
C ASN A 243 29.29 -11.35 -8.04
N LYS A 244 28.45 -10.34 -8.35
CA LYS A 244 28.86 -8.99 -8.75
C LYS A 244 29.63 -8.26 -7.63
N LYS A 245 29.31 -8.51 -6.35
CA LYS A 245 30.04 -7.93 -5.19
C LYS A 245 31.46 -8.52 -5.00
N LYS A 246 31.76 -9.66 -5.63
CA LYS A 246 33.08 -10.33 -5.55
C LYS A 246 34.02 -9.96 -6.71
N ARG A 247 33.53 -9.25 -7.72
CA ARG A 247 34.26 -8.69 -8.85
C ARG A 247 34.54 -7.21 -8.62
#